data_c0c31bb2e9ad415f41ae0cfb94880d0a
#
_entry.id   c0c31bb2e9ad415f41ae0cfb94880d0a
#
_cell.length_a   1.000
_cell.length_b   1.000
_cell.length_c   1.000
_cell.angle_alpha   90.00
_cell.angle_beta   90.00
_cell.angle_gamma   90.00
#
_symmetry.space_group_name_H-M   'P 1'
#
loop_
_entity.id
_entity.type
_entity.pdbx_description
1 polymer ?
#
loop_
_entity_poly.entity_id
_entity_poly.type
_entity_poly.pdbx_seq_one_letter_code
_entity_poly.pdbx_strand_id
1 'polypeptide(L)'
;HLHVQVQQVFVRHAYQVLCRDALLERYRNLKTQLLVSTHSSHVTHEVEYQNLRYFRRLPAGMYGIGVPVSTVSNLSNVFGEGTKTKEFVTRYLRAQHADIFFADAVILVEGSAERMMLPHFLRNKFPFLDRCYITTLDIGGSHAHRLRPLIDALGILTLVITDLDAGLNKAAKPVQRNSDQITNNPTLRSWMKLMHLG
;
A
#
# COMPACT_ATOMS: atom_id res chain seq x y z
N HIS A 1 1.59 5.42 26.12
CA HIS A 1 2.04 5.34 24.71
C HIS A 1 3.52 5.70 24.64
N LEU A 2 4.33 4.82 24.05
CA LEU A 2 5.74 5.12 23.77
C LEU A 2 5.85 6.15 22.67
N HIS A 3 6.82 7.07 22.78
CA HIS A 3 7.16 8.02 21.71
C HIS A 3 7.54 7.25 20.41
N VAL A 4 7.20 7.79 19.25
CA VAL A 4 7.42 7.17 17.95
C VAL A 4 8.85 6.66 17.75
N GLN A 5 9.85 7.49 18.06
CA GLN A 5 11.26 7.11 17.94
C GLN A 5 11.62 5.91 18.82
N VAL A 6 11.06 5.84 20.04
CA VAL A 6 11.27 4.71 20.96
C VAL A 6 10.63 3.43 20.40
N GLN A 7 9.45 3.53 19.79
CA GLN A 7 8.80 2.39 19.13
C GLN A 7 9.68 1.84 18.00
N GLN A 8 10.22 2.71 17.16
CA GLN A 8 11.09 2.33 16.04
C GLN A 8 12.37 1.64 16.52
N VAL A 9 13.06 2.24 17.49
CA VAL A 9 14.28 1.66 18.07
C VAL A 9 13.98 0.31 18.74
N PHE A 10 12.88 0.24 19.50
CA PHE A 10 12.46 -1.01 20.13
C PHE A 10 12.28 -2.13 19.11
N VAL A 11 11.49 -1.89 18.05
CA VAL A 11 11.20 -2.94 17.05
C VAL A 11 12.47 -3.40 16.32
N ARG A 12 13.39 -2.48 16.00
CA ARG A 12 14.67 -2.85 15.37
C ARG A 12 15.53 -3.76 16.23
N HIS A 13 15.53 -3.56 17.54
CA HIS A 13 16.47 -4.20 18.45
C HIS A 13 15.85 -5.23 19.37
N ALA A 14 14.52 -5.25 19.53
CA ALA A 14 13.82 -6.12 20.49
C ALA A 14 14.23 -7.58 20.35
N TYR A 15 14.27 -8.11 19.13
CA TYR A 15 14.66 -9.49 18.90
C TYR A 15 16.11 -9.75 19.31
N GLN A 16 17.03 -8.84 18.97
CA GLN A 16 18.44 -8.97 19.31
C GLN A 16 18.67 -8.90 20.83
N VAL A 17 17.94 -8.00 21.52
CA VAL A 17 18.02 -7.88 22.98
C VAL A 17 17.49 -9.15 23.64
N LEU A 18 16.31 -9.63 23.22
CA LEU A 18 15.71 -10.83 23.79
C LEU A 18 16.56 -12.10 23.54
N CYS A 19 17.28 -12.16 22.41
CA CYS A 19 18.14 -13.30 22.08
C CYS A 19 19.55 -13.19 22.66
N ARG A 20 19.96 -12.01 23.19
CA ARG A 20 21.30 -11.80 23.79
C ARG A 20 21.39 -12.13 25.26
N ASP A 21 20.27 -12.37 25.93
CA ASP A 21 20.28 -12.60 27.37
C ASP A 21 21.05 -13.90 27.70
N ALA A 22 22.00 -13.81 28.64
CA ALA A 22 22.88 -14.90 29.05
C ALA A 22 22.11 -16.15 29.55
N LEU A 23 20.85 -16.00 29.95
CA LEU A 23 19.95 -17.12 30.23
C LEU A 23 19.67 -17.96 29.00
N LEU A 24 19.73 -17.41 27.78
CA LEU A 24 19.53 -18.13 26.53
C LEU A 24 20.76 -18.95 26.09
N GLU A 25 21.96 -18.66 26.61
CA GLU A 25 23.14 -19.52 26.38
C GLU A 25 22.90 -20.94 26.91
N ARG A 26 22.16 -21.06 28.00
CA ARG A 26 21.74 -22.35 28.58
C ARG A 26 20.76 -23.12 27.68
N TYR A 27 20.08 -22.41 26.77
CA TYR A 27 19.03 -22.93 25.90
C TYR A 27 19.34 -22.68 24.41
N ARG A 28 20.57 -22.86 23.98
CA ARG A 28 21.06 -22.62 22.61
C ARG A 28 20.24 -23.26 21.49
N ASN A 29 19.39 -24.22 21.81
CA ASN A 29 18.54 -24.94 20.87
C ASN A 29 17.11 -24.38 20.80
N LEU A 30 16.74 -23.41 21.65
CA LEU A 30 15.41 -22.80 21.61
C LEU A 30 15.37 -21.68 20.57
N LYS A 31 14.52 -21.85 19.56
CA LYS A 31 14.21 -20.81 18.58
C LYS A 31 13.10 -19.94 19.15
N THR A 32 13.45 -18.77 19.66
CA THR A 32 12.47 -17.78 20.11
C THR A 32 11.80 -17.10 18.92
N GLN A 33 10.47 -17.06 18.91
CA GLN A 33 9.68 -16.30 17.95
C GLN A 33 9.12 -15.06 18.61
N LEU A 34 9.32 -13.90 18.01
CA LEU A 34 8.73 -12.64 18.45
C LEU A 34 7.53 -12.30 17.54
N LEU A 35 6.34 -12.23 18.12
CA LEU A 35 5.13 -11.77 17.46
C LEU A 35 4.76 -10.40 18.02
N VAL A 36 4.61 -9.41 17.13
CA VAL A 36 4.26 -8.04 17.49
C VAL A 36 2.96 -7.67 16.81
N SER A 37 1.93 -7.32 17.60
CA SER A 37 0.69 -6.74 17.12
C SER A 37 0.76 -5.23 17.22
N THR A 38 0.47 -4.53 16.14
CA THR A 38 0.56 -3.06 16.09
C THR A 38 -0.50 -2.46 15.16
N HIS A 39 -0.90 -1.23 15.45
CA HIS A 39 -1.67 -0.35 14.59
C HIS A 39 -0.87 0.93 14.26
N SER A 40 0.44 0.92 14.47
CA SER A 40 1.33 2.04 14.23
C SER A 40 2.01 1.91 12.86
N SER A 41 1.80 2.87 11.97
CA SER A 41 2.52 2.97 10.69
C SER A 41 4.03 3.07 10.89
N HIS A 42 4.47 3.72 11.97
CA HIS A 42 5.88 3.84 12.31
C HIS A 42 6.56 2.50 12.64
N VAL A 43 5.85 1.62 13.33
CA VAL A 43 6.33 0.25 13.61
C VAL A 43 6.36 -0.57 12.33
N THR A 44 5.31 -0.49 11.53
CA THR A 44 5.19 -1.20 10.26
C THR A 44 6.29 -0.80 9.27
N HIS A 45 6.71 0.46 9.33
CA HIS A 45 7.78 1.01 8.51
C HIS A 45 9.16 0.39 8.78
N GLU A 46 9.41 -0.04 10.01
CA GLU A 46 10.69 -0.63 10.43
C GLU A 46 10.80 -2.12 10.12
N VAL A 47 9.67 -2.77 9.85
CA VAL A 47 9.63 -4.20 9.60
C VAL A 47 9.67 -4.47 8.09
N GLU A 48 10.37 -5.51 7.69
CA GLU A 48 10.28 -6.00 6.31
C GLU A 48 8.85 -6.46 6.02
N TYR A 49 8.23 -5.91 4.98
CA TYR A 49 6.83 -6.14 4.68
C TYR A 49 6.49 -7.63 4.48
N GLN A 50 7.46 -8.46 4.04
CA GLN A 50 7.30 -9.91 3.93
C GLN A 50 7.04 -10.61 5.29
N ASN A 51 7.43 -9.98 6.39
CA ASN A 51 7.17 -10.47 7.74
C ASN A 51 5.81 -10.02 8.27
N LEU A 52 5.10 -9.16 7.54
CA LEU A 52 3.80 -8.65 7.93
C LEU A 52 2.70 -9.67 7.67
N ARG A 53 1.76 -9.70 8.61
CA ARG A 53 0.48 -10.41 8.52
C ARG A 53 -0.60 -9.37 8.69
N TYR A 54 -1.34 -9.08 7.63
CA TYR A 54 -2.38 -8.07 7.62
C TYR A 54 -3.72 -8.67 8.05
N PHE A 55 -4.26 -8.17 9.15
CA PHE A 55 -5.55 -8.56 9.68
C PHE A 55 -6.59 -7.56 9.23
N ARG A 56 -7.63 -8.04 8.57
CA ARG A 56 -8.76 -7.22 8.13
C ARG A 56 -10.04 -7.76 8.74
N ARG A 57 -10.82 -6.86 9.36
CA ARG A 57 -12.17 -7.18 9.81
C ARG A 57 -13.16 -6.99 8.67
N LEU A 58 -13.96 -7.99 8.40
CA LEU A 58 -15.04 -7.94 7.42
C LEU A 58 -16.39 -7.84 8.15
N PRO A 59 -17.34 -7.04 7.60
CA PRO A 59 -18.65 -6.86 8.24
C PRO A 59 -19.44 -8.16 8.27
N ALA A 60 -20.39 -8.25 9.19
CA ALA A 60 -21.37 -9.32 9.23
C ALA A 60 -22.16 -9.38 7.91
N GLY A 61 -22.52 -10.58 7.48
CA GLY A 61 -23.23 -10.82 6.22
C GLY A 61 -22.31 -11.04 5.02
N MET A 62 -21.04 -10.63 5.08
CA MET A 62 -20.07 -10.98 4.07
C MET A 62 -19.80 -12.49 4.13
N TYR A 63 -19.85 -13.17 3.00
CA TYR A 63 -19.80 -14.65 2.90
C TYR A 63 -20.97 -15.39 3.58
N GLY A 64 -22.12 -14.75 3.82
CA GLY A 64 -23.30 -15.39 4.44
C GLY A 64 -23.16 -15.69 5.93
N ILE A 65 -22.14 -15.15 6.60
CA ILE A 65 -21.91 -15.35 8.03
C ILE A 65 -22.54 -14.20 8.83
N GLY A 66 -23.38 -14.54 9.83
CA GLY A 66 -24.14 -13.55 10.63
C GLY A 66 -23.30 -12.73 11.62
N VAL A 67 -22.00 -12.99 11.73
CA VAL A 67 -21.07 -12.28 12.61
C VAL A 67 -19.89 -11.70 11.84
N PRO A 68 -19.27 -10.60 12.32
CA PRO A 68 -18.04 -10.10 11.71
C PRO A 68 -16.92 -11.14 11.76
N VAL A 69 -16.18 -11.27 10.67
CA VAL A 69 -15.04 -12.20 10.57
C VAL A 69 -13.76 -11.44 10.33
N SER A 70 -12.62 -12.02 10.68
CA SER A 70 -11.31 -11.49 10.36
C SER A 70 -10.62 -12.37 9.34
N THR A 71 -10.02 -11.74 8.35
CA THR A 71 -9.13 -12.40 7.38
C THR A 71 -7.68 -12.03 7.67
N VAL A 72 -6.76 -12.91 7.30
CA VAL A 72 -5.32 -12.68 7.45
C VAL A 72 -4.67 -12.82 6.08
N SER A 73 -4.06 -11.73 5.61
CA SER A 73 -3.26 -11.74 4.39
C SER A 73 -1.78 -11.84 4.72
N ASN A 74 -1.12 -12.85 4.17
CA ASN A 74 0.32 -13.01 4.29
C ASN A 74 1.01 -12.20 3.19
N LEU A 75 1.64 -11.10 3.56
CA LEU A 75 2.25 -10.19 2.58
C LEU A 75 3.54 -10.75 1.95
N SER A 76 4.14 -11.81 2.52
CA SER A 76 5.28 -12.47 1.88
C SER A 76 4.93 -13.07 0.50
N ASN A 77 3.68 -13.46 0.31
CA ASN A 77 3.21 -14.15 -0.90
C ASN A 77 2.67 -13.21 -1.97
N VAL A 78 2.57 -11.90 -1.68
CA VAL A 78 1.95 -10.91 -2.59
C VAL A 78 2.77 -10.71 -3.86
N PHE A 79 4.09 -10.75 -3.72
CA PHE A 79 5.01 -10.62 -4.86
C PHE A 79 5.92 -11.84 -4.91
N GLY A 80 6.07 -12.41 -6.09
CA GLY A 80 7.03 -13.49 -6.31
C GLY A 80 8.46 -13.07 -5.94
N GLU A 81 9.33 -14.03 -5.66
CA GLU A 81 10.73 -13.77 -5.33
C GLU A 81 11.47 -13.08 -6.49
N GLY A 82 12.32 -12.09 -6.16
CA GLY A 82 13.24 -11.44 -7.11
C GLY A 82 12.59 -10.57 -8.20
N THR A 83 11.33 -10.18 -8.06
CA THR A 83 10.68 -9.33 -9.06
C THR A 83 11.04 -7.85 -8.85
N LYS A 84 11.27 -7.11 -9.96
CA LYS A 84 11.45 -5.64 -9.93
C LYS A 84 10.28 -4.91 -9.27
N THR A 85 9.08 -5.49 -9.35
CA THR A 85 7.87 -4.98 -8.70
C THR A 85 7.99 -5.09 -7.18
N LYS A 86 8.47 -6.22 -6.65
CA LYS A 86 8.72 -6.42 -5.22
C LYS A 86 9.71 -5.38 -4.68
N GLU A 87 10.82 -5.17 -5.38
CA GLU A 87 11.82 -4.18 -4.99
C GLU A 87 11.25 -2.75 -4.99
N PHE A 88 10.48 -2.40 -6.02
CA PHE A 88 9.81 -1.11 -6.12
C PHE A 88 8.86 -0.90 -4.93
N VAL A 89 7.95 -1.84 -4.69
CA VAL A 89 6.94 -1.72 -3.63
C VAL A 89 7.59 -1.72 -2.25
N THR A 90 8.61 -2.56 -2.02
CA THR A 90 9.35 -2.57 -0.74
C THR A 90 10.00 -1.22 -0.47
N ARG A 91 10.66 -0.65 -1.47
CA ARG A 91 11.29 0.66 -1.35
C ARG A 91 10.25 1.75 -1.14
N TYR A 92 9.14 1.69 -1.88
CA TYR A 92 8.06 2.65 -1.81
C TYR A 92 7.39 2.65 -0.42
N LEU A 93 7.05 1.48 0.12
CA LEU A 93 6.45 1.36 1.44
C LEU A 93 7.40 1.81 2.56
N ARG A 94 8.70 1.52 2.43
CA ARG A 94 9.72 2.00 3.39
C ARG A 94 9.91 3.51 3.36
N ALA A 95 9.68 4.16 2.23
CA ALA A 95 10.01 5.58 2.09
C ALA A 95 9.05 6.51 2.85
N GLN A 96 7.75 6.22 3.00
CA GLN A 96 6.78 7.03 3.77
C GLN A 96 5.30 6.57 3.68
N HIS A 97 5.00 5.38 3.12
CA HIS A 97 3.63 5.04 2.71
C HIS A 97 3.01 3.84 3.46
N ALA A 98 3.51 3.55 4.66
CA ALA A 98 2.96 2.48 5.51
C ALA A 98 1.52 2.76 6.00
N ASP A 99 1.03 3.99 5.83
CA ASP A 99 -0.34 4.37 6.16
C ASP A 99 -1.39 3.60 5.36
N ILE A 100 -1.02 3.06 4.19
CA ILE A 100 -1.90 2.20 3.39
C ILE A 100 -2.45 1.00 4.17
N PHE A 101 -1.70 0.50 5.16
CA PHE A 101 -2.12 -0.64 5.97
C PHE A 101 -3.23 -0.31 6.96
N PHE A 102 -3.50 0.96 7.21
CA PHE A 102 -4.45 1.42 8.24
C PHE A 102 -5.58 2.26 7.67
N ALA A 103 -5.50 2.65 6.40
CA ALA A 103 -6.49 3.48 5.75
C ALA A 103 -7.76 2.71 5.39
N ASP A 104 -8.90 3.40 5.39
CA ASP A 104 -10.19 2.89 4.89
C ASP A 104 -10.19 2.80 3.36
N ALA A 105 -9.51 3.76 2.72
CA ALA A 105 -9.35 3.82 1.27
C ALA A 105 -8.02 4.47 0.89
N VAL A 106 -7.57 4.23 -0.33
CA VAL A 106 -6.37 4.84 -0.89
C VAL A 106 -6.66 5.56 -2.20
N ILE A 107 -6.08 6.75 -2.37
CA ILE A 107 -6.08 7.47 -3.64
C ILE A 107 -4.63 7.45 -4.14
N LEU A 108 -4.41 6.83 -5.30
CA LEU A 108 -3.13 6.81 -5.98
C LEU A 108 -3.10 7.93 -7.01
N VAL A 109 -2.08 8.78 -6.94
CA VAL A 109 -1.89 9.92 -7.85
C VAL A 109 -0.51 9.86 -8.50
N GLU A 110 -0.33 10.53 -9.63
CA GLU A 110 0.94 10.51 -10.33
C GLU A 110 1.98 11.42 -9.68
N GLY A 111 1.57 12.52 -9.09
CA GLY A 111 2.51 13.50 -8.58
C GLY A 111 2.06 14.25 -7.32
N SER A 112 2.98 15.09 -6.86
CA SER A 112 2.80 15.84 -5.62
C SER A 112 1.75 16.94 -5.73
N ALA A 113 1.46 17.44 -6.93
CA ALA A 113 0.44 18.46 -7.14
C ALA A 113 -0.96 17.93 -6.78
N GLU A 114 -1.34 16.78 -7.33
CA GLU A 114 -2.60 16.12 -7.02
C GLU A 114 -2.66 15.77 -5.53
N ARG A 115 -1.57 15.26 -4.97
CA ARG A 115 -1.47 14.95 -3.53
C ARG A 115 -1.74 16.16 -2.64
N MET A 116 -1.25 17.33 -3.03
CA MET A 116 -1.45 18.56 -2.27
C MET A 116 -2.87 19.13 -2.42
N MET A 117 -3.48 18.99 -3.60
CA MET A 117 -4.79 19.56 -3.90
C MET A 117 -5.95 18.71 -3.40
N LEU A 118 -5.83 17.39 -3.43
CA LEU A 118 -6.92 16.47 -3.08
C LEU A 118 -7.50 16.68 -1.68
N PRO A 119 -6.72 16.86 -0.59
CA PRO A 119 -7.28 17.11 0.73
C PRO A 119 -8.14 18.37 0.79
N HIS A 120 -7.77 19.41 0.02
CA HIS A 120 -8.55 20.64 -0.09
C HIS A 120 -9.91 20.38 -0.78
N PHE A 121 -9.92 19.62 -1.87
CA PHE A 121 -11.17 19.25 -2.56
C PHE A 121 -12.06 18.36 -1.70
N LEU A 122 -11.49 17.35 -1.04
CA LEU A 122 -12.23 16.45 -0.16
C LEU A 122 -12.94 17.25 0.95
N ARG A 123 -12.21 18.11 1.65
CA ARG A 123 -12.76 18.94 2.73
C ARG A 123 -13.88 19.85 2.27
N ASN A 124 -13.74 20.51 1.13
CA ASN A 124 -14.67 21.52 0.67
C ASN A 124 -15.87 20.96 -0.10
N LYS A 125 -15.70 19.84 -0.79
CA LYS A 125 -16.74 19.29 -1.68
C LYS A 125 -17.33 17.97 -1.19
N PHE A 126 -16.58 17.22 -0.38
CA PHE A 126 -16.96 15.88 0.05
C PHE A 126 -16.75 15.68 1.56
N PRO A 127 -17.45 16.45 2.44
CA PRO A 127 -17.21 16.43 3.88
C PRO A 127 -17.44 15.06 4.53
N PHE A 128 -18.21 14.18 3.88
CA PHE A 128 -18.36 12.79 4.33
C PHE A 128 -17.05 12.00 4.16
N LEU A 129 -16.38 12.15 3.02
CA LEU A 129 -15.10 11.49 2.76
C LEU A 129 -13.96 12.07 3.60
N ASP A 130 -14.01 13.35 3.94
CA ASP A 130 -13.04 14.02 4.82
C ASP A 130 -13.03 13.43 6.25
N ARG A 131 -14.11 12.74 6.63
CA ARG A 131 -14.21 12.02 7.93
C ARG A 131 -13.68 10.59 7.89
N CYS A 132 -13.39 10.05 6.71
CA CYS A 132 -12.82 8.74 6.54
C CYS A 132 -11.29 8.82 6.53
N TYR A 133 -10.62 7.77 6.98
CA TYR A 133 -9.16 7.71 6.87
C TYR A 133 -8.76 7.33 5.44
N ILE A 134 -8.66 8.33 4.58
CA ILE A 134 -8.24 8.18 3.18
C ILE A 134 -6.79 8.62 3.07
N THR A 135 -5.91 7.71 2.66
CA THR A 135 -4.51 8.07 2.37
C THR A 135 -4.33 8.38 0.89
N THR A 136 -3.59 9.45 0.59
CA THR A 136 -3.22 9.81 -0.78
C THR A 136 -1.75 9.56 -0.99
N LEU A 137 -1.44 8.71 -1.98
CA LEU A 137 -0.08 8.27 -2.27
C LEU A 137 0.33 8.75 -3.67
N ASP A 138 1.44 9.50 -3.76
CA ASP A 138 2.07 9.85 -5.03
C ASP A 138 3.03 8.74 -5.46
N ILE A 139 2.88 8.28 -6.69
CA ILE A 139 3.61 7.09 -7.19
C ILE A 139 4.79 7.49 -8.08
N GLY A 140 4.94 8.78 -8.37
CA GLY A 140 6.01 9.28 -9.23
C GLY A 140 5.84 8.83 -10.69
N GLY A 141 4.66 9.09 -11.27
CA GLY A 141 4.31 8.74 -12.65
C GLY A 141 3.32 7.59 -12.75
N SER A 142 3.14 7.07 -13.95
CA SER A 142 2.10 6.08 -14.29
C SER A 142 2.38 4.65 -13.78
N HIS A 143 2.89 4.52 -12.54
CA HIS A 143 3.31 3.24 -11.95
C HIS A 143 2.31 2.60 -10.99
N ALA A 144 1.08 3.13 -10.88
CA ALA A 144 0.05 2.61 -9.96
C ALA A 144 -0.22 1.10 -10.14
N HIS A 145 -0.14 0.60 -11.36
CA HIS A 145 -0.32 -0.82 -11.67
C HIS A 145 0.60 -1.74 -10.88
N ARG A 146 1.78 -1.27 -10.46
CA ARG A 146 2.73 -2.06 -9.66
C ARG A 146 2.26 -2.31 -8.24
N LEU A 147 1.40 -1.44 -7.70
CA LEU A 147 0.82 -1.61 -6.37
C LEU A 147 -0.42 -2.52 -6.37
N ARG A 148 -0.97 -2.85 -7.54
CA ARG A 148 -2.19 -3.66 -7.64
C ARG A 148 -2.13 -4.97 -6.86
N PRO A 149 -1.07 -5.80 -6.92
CA PRO A 149 -1.02 -7.04 -6.14
C PRO A 149 -1.12 -6.80 -4.63
N LEU A 150 -0.52 -5.72 -4.13
CA LEU A 150 -0.63 -5.33 -2.72
C LEU A 150 -2.05 -4.89 -2.39
N ILE A 151 -2.64 -4.02 -3.21
CA ILE A 151 -4.00 -3.51 -3.04
C ILE A 151 -5.02 -4.66 -3.01
N ASP A 152 -4.90 -5.59 -3.95
CA ASP A 152 -5.75 -6.78 -4.02
C ASP A 152 -5.59 -7.65 -2.75
N ALA A 153 -4.36 -7.84 -2.26
CA ALA A 153 -4.09 -8.60 -1.04
C ALA A 153 -4.61 -7.92 0.23
N LEU A 154 -4.56 -6.59 0.30
CA LEU A 154 -5.14 -5.79 1.38
C LEU A 154 -6.68 -5.70 1.24
N GLY A 155 -7.22 -5.87 0.04
CA GLY A 155 -8.63 -5.68 -0.27
C GLY A 155 -9.12 -4.26 0.02
N ILE A 156 -8.24 -3.25 -0.11
CA ILE A 156 -8.54 -1.85 0.19
C ILE A 156 -9.21 -1.16 -1.01
N LEU A 157 -10.22 -0.34 -0.72
CA LEU A 157 -10.86 0.49 -1.76
C LEU A 157 -9.84 1.46 -2.33
N THR A 158 -9.70 1.48 -3.67
CA THR A 158 -8.66 2.25 -4.33
C THR A 158 -9.23 3.09 -5.48
N LEU A 159 -8.91 4.38 -5.47
CA LEU A 159 -9.08 5.28 -6.59
C LEU A 159 -7.71 5.59 -7.21
N VAL A 160 -7.60 5.49 -8.53
CA VAL A 160 -6.40 5.88 -9.27
C VAL A 160 -6.71 7.11 -10.10
N ILE A 161 -5.91 8.15 -9.92
CA ILE A 161 -5.95 9.38 -10.73
C ILE A 161 -4.63 9.41 -11.50
N THR A 162 -4.72 9.33 -12.82
CA THR A 162 -3.57 9.22 -13.72
C THR A 162 -3.87 9.90 -15.03
N ASP A 163 -2.84 10.37 -15.73
CA ASP A 163 -2.94 10.98 -17.03
C ASP A 163 -3.27 9.95 -18.12
N LEU A 164 -3.92 10.39 -19.18
CA LEU A 164 -4.26 9.51 -20.30
C LEU A 164 -3.04 9.12 -21.14
N ASP A 165 -1.97 9.92 -21.12
CA ASP A 165 -0.75 9.71 -21.89
C ASP A 165 -1.04 9.39 -23.37
N ALA A 166 -1.90 10.22 -23.98
CA ALA A 166 -2.37 10.00 -25.34
C ALA A 166 -1.24 10.03 -26.35
N GLY A 167 -1.27 9.14 -27.33
CA GLY A 167 -0.26 9.10 -28.37
C GLY A 167 -0.75 8.48 -29.68
N LEU A 168 -0.09 8.84 -30.78
CA LEU A 168 -0.15 8.17 -32.05
C LEU A 168 1.22 7.56 -32.31
N ASN A 169 1.29 6.27 -32.61
CA ASN A 169 2.54 5.57 -32.92
C ASN A 169 3.67 5.83 -31.90
N LYS A 170 3.36 5.82 -30.61
CA LYS A 170 4.26 6.09 -29.46
C LYS A 170 4.71 7.56 -29.29
N ALA A 171 4.31 8.46 -30.16
CA ALA A 171 4.58 9.90 -29.98
C ALA A 171 3.49 10.50 -29.08
N ALA A 172 3.88 11.22 -28.02
CA ALA A 172 2.94 11.95 -27.18
C ALA A 172 2.20 13.02 -27.98
N LYS A 173 0.89 13.08 -27.84
CA LYS A 173 0.01 14.03 -28.51
C LYS A 173 -1.04 14.54 -27.52
N PRO A 174 -1.52 15.79 -27.66
CA PRO A 174 -2.69 16.25 -26.92
C PRO A 174 -3.89 15.33 -27.13
N VAL A 175 -4.68 15.12 -26.09
CA VAL A 175 -5.88 14.27 -26.15
C VAL A 175 -6.90 14.91 -27.09
N GLN A 176 -7.41 14.13 -28.05
CA GLN A 176 -8.48 14.53 -28.97
C GLN A 176 -9.61 13.51 -28.92
N ARG A 177 -10.84 14.00 -28.77
CA ARG A 177 -12.03 13.14 -28.83
C ARG A 177 -12.20 12.56 -30.24
N ASN A 178 -12.72 11.31 -30.30
CA ASN A 178 -12.99 10.60 -31.55
C ASN A 178 -11.76 10.48 -32.47
N SER A 179 -10.59 10.24 -31.85
CA SER A 179 -9.33 10.01 -32.55
C SER A 179 -8.86 8.58 -32.35
N ASP A 180 -8.01 8.09 -33.26
CA ASP A 180 -7.38 6.76 -33.15
C ASP A 180 -6.21 6.75 -32.14
N GLN A 181 -6.25 7.65 -31.17
CA GLN A 181 -5.22 7.72 -30.13
C GLN A 181 -5.30 6.52 -29.20
N ILE A 182 -4.12 6.06 -28.79
CA ILE A 182 -3.95 5.03 -27.79
C ILE A 182 -3.30 5.63 -26.53
N THR A 183 -3.58 5.03 -25.37
CA THR A 183 -2.86 5.41 -24.17
C THR A 183 -1.49 4.75 -24.13
N ASN A 184 -0.46 5.50 -23.73
CA ASN A 184 0.86 4.97 -23.38
C ASN A 184 1.01 4.71 -21.88
N ASN A 185 -0.02 5.03 -21.09
CA ASN A 185 -0.01 4.84 -19.64
C ASN A 185 -0.08 3.34 -19.27
N PRO A 186 0.96 2.78 -18.62
CA PRO A 186 0.97 1.37 -18.24
C PRO A 186 -0.12 1.00 -17.24
N THR A 187 -0.55 1.94 -16.40
CA THR A 187 -1.62 1.71 -15.42
C THR A 187 -2.96 1.52 -16.13
N LEU A 188 -3.30 2.38 -17.08
CA LEU A 188 -4.54 2.25 -17.85
C LEU A 188 -4.54 0.96 -18.69
N ARG A 189 -3.43 0.63 -19.32
CA ARG A 189 -3.28 -0.58 -20.14
C ARG A 189 -3.42 -1.87 -19.34
N SER A 190 -2.70 -1.96 -18.21
CA SER A 190 -2.62 -3.21 -17.46
C SER A 190 -3.74 -3.37 -16.44
N TRP A 191 -4.15 -2.29 -15.78
CA TRP A 191 -5.16 -2.35 -14.74
C TRP A 191 -6.58 -2.22 -15.30
N MET A 192 -6.80 -1.22 -16.14
CA MET A 192 -8.13 -0.95 -16.73
C MET A 192 -8.35 -1.65 -18.07
N LYS A 193 -7.28 -2.25 -18.63
CA LYS A 193 -7.28 -2.82 -20.00
C LYS A 193 -7.71 -1.82 -21.09
N LEU A 194 -7.52 -0.53 -20.80
CA LEU A 194 -7.83 0.55 -21.73
C LEU A 194 -6.68 0.70 -22.73
N MET A 195 -6.98 0.61 -24.02
CA MET A 195 -6.00 0.82 -25.09
C MET A 195 -6.35 2.02 -25.97
N HIS A 196 -7.61 2.17 -26.33
CA HIS A 196 -8.09 3.25 -27.19
C HIS A 196 -8.76 4.35 -26.38
N LEU A 197 -8.56 5.60 -26.79
CA LEU A 197 -9.06 6.81 -26.13
C LEU A 197 -10.24 7.45 -26.86
N GLY A 198 -10.74 6.79 -27.90
CA GLY A 198 -11.90 7.22 -28.70
C GLY A 198 -13.24 6.73 -28.19
#